data_37117e150aa199b5613dbbbac8ee6c10
#
_entry.id   37117e150aa199b5613dbbbac8ee6c10
#
_cell.length_a   1.000
_cell.length_b   1.000
_cell.length_c   1.000
_cell.angle_alpha   90.00
_cell.angle_beta   90.00
_cell.angle_gamma   90.00
#
_symmetry.space_group_name_H-M   'P 1'
#
loop_
_entity.id
_entity.type
_entity.pdbx_description
1 polymer ?
#
loop_
_entity_poly.entity_id
_entity_poly.type
_entity_poly.pdbx_seq_one_letter_code
_entity_poly.pdbx_strand_id
1 'polypeptide(L)'
;MSSDPIIAVVEDDDDIRSNVCRYLGQSGFQTWGAESAEAFYVQLLRNRADLVVVDVGLPGEDGMSLVGRLAEQGVPSILMTARADLGSRIAGLNAGALQYFVKPVDMQELAAGIRSQLRRKALLSDPSESIAPWRLDRATARLIAPNQCVVQLTSRELDLVGCLMLTQGALVSKQALLEILCVEDAEEGFHRIESQLTRLRRKTLETTGLALPVRAIFGKGLVFVP
;
A
#
# COMPACT_ATOMS: atom_id res chain seq x y z
N MET A 1 -18.08 19.51 5.81
CA MET A 1 -18.98 18.35 5.93
C MET A 1 -18.36 17.26 5.07
N SER A 2 -17.77 16.25 5.68
CA SER A 2 -17.21 15.12 4.93
C SER A 2 -18.39 14.32 4.36
N SER A 3 -18.47 14.20 3.04
CA SER A 3 -19.48 13.35 2.40
C SER A 3 -19.12 11.88 2.69
N ASP A 4 -20.14 11.04 2.92
CA ASP A 4 -19.92 9.61 3.13
C ASP A 4 -19.16 9.01 1.93
N PRO A 5 -18.16 8.14 2.18
CA PRO A 5 -17.38 7.52 1.12
C PRO A 5 -18.27 6.69 0.17
N ILE A 6 -17.96 6.73 -1.11
CA ILE A 6 -18.73 6.06 -2.16
C ILE A 6 -18.01 4.76 -2.56
N ILE A 7 -18.70 3.63 -2.40
CA ILE A 7 -18.20 2.30 -2.75
C ILE A 7 -18.94 1.77 -3.98
N ALA A 8 -18.20 1.45 -5.02
CA ALA A 8 -18.74 0.71 -6.15
C ALA A 8 -18.60 -0.80 -5.90
N VAL A 9 -19.62 -1.57 -6.29
CA VAL A 9 -19.62 -3.05 -6.19
C VAL A 9 -19.81 -3.60 -7.59
N VAL A 10 -18.82 -4.33 -8.09
CA VAL A 10 -18.86 -4.99 -9.41
C VAL A 10 -18.97 -6.50 -9.19
N GLU A 11 -20.14 -7.02 -9.49
CA GLU A 11 -20.56 -8.40 -9.20
C GLU A 11 -21.67 -8.78 -10.19
N ASP A 12 -21.57 -9.87 -10.86
CA ASP A 12 -22.58 -10.32 -11.85
C ASP A 12 -23.84 -10.88 -11.20
N ASP A 13 -23.73 -11.53 -10.06
CA ASP A 13 -24.86 -12.03 -9.29
C ASP A 13 -25.63 -10.89 -8.63
N ASP A 14 -26.88 -10.68 -9.05
CA ASP A 14 -27.77 -9.61 -8.56
C ASP A 14 -28.03 -9.68 -7.05
N ASP A 15 -28.20 -10.89 -6.50
CA ASP A 15 -28.50 -11.10 -5.10
C ASP A 15 -27.27 -10.77 -4.23
N ILE A 16 -26.10 -11.21 -4.65
CA ILE A 16 -24.83 -10.91 -3.97
C ILE A 16 -24.57 -9.41 -4.05
N ARG A 17 -24.65 -8.80 -5.24
CA ARG A 17 -24.44 -7.38 -5.46
C ARG A 17 -25.35 -6.52 -4.60
N SER A 18 -26.65 -6.84 -4.61
CA SER A 18 -27.66 -6.11 -3.83
C SER A 18 -27.45 -6.26 -2.31
N ASN A 19 -27.09 -7.45 -1.85
CA ASN A 19 -26.80 -7.71 -0.44
C ASN A 19 -25.57 -6.95 0.04
N VAL A 20 -24.48 -6.95 -0.74
CA VAL A 20 -23.26 -6.19 -0.43
C VAL A 20 -23.55 -4.69 -0.39
N CYS A 21 -24.20 -4.13 -1.42
CA CYS A 21 -24.58 -2.72 -1.47
C CYS A 21 -25.44 -2.32 -0.28
N ARG A 22 -26.46 -3.11 0.03
CA ARG A 22 -27.38 -2.85 1.16
C ARG A 22 -26.63 -2.85 2.50
N TYR A 23 -25.78 -3.85 2.74
CA TYR A 23 -25.03 -3.95 3.99
C TYR A 23 -24.03 -2.79 4.14
N LEU A 24 -23.31 -2.45 3.09
CA LEU A 24 -22.39 -1.33 3.10
C LEU A 24 -23.14 0.00 3.29
N GLY A 25 -24.31 0.17 2.68
CA GLY A 25 -25.17 1.32 2.90
C GLY A 25 -25.59 1.48 4.38
N GLN A 26 -25.97 0.38 5.02
CA GLN A 26 -26.27 0.36 6.46
C GLN A 26 -25.04 0.61 7.34
N SER A 27 -23.85 0.37 6.80
CA SER A 27 -22.56 0.58 7.48
C SER A 27 -22.00 1.99 7.34
N GLY A 28 -22.77 2.94 6.71
CA GLY A 28 -22.38 4.35 6.59
C GLY A 28 -21.59 4.69 5.31
N PHE A 29 -21.74 3.89 4.25
CA PHE A 29 -21.20 4.18 2.94
C PHE A 29 -22.31 4.56 1.96
N GLN A 30 -22.00 5.38 0.95
CA GLN A 30 -22.81 5.44 -0.25
C GLN A 30 -22.40 4.31 -1.19
N THR A 31 -23.36 3.65 -1.83
CA THR A 31 -23.06 2.49 -2.66
C THR A 31 -23.78 2.54 -4.00
N TRP A 32 -23.15 2.00 -5.02
CA TRP A 32 -23.76 1.66 -6.29
C TRP A 32 -23.16 0.38 -6.84
N GLY A 33 -23.93 -0.34 -7.67
CA GLY A 33 -23.53 -1.64 -8.20
C GLY A 33 -23.47 -1.66 -9.71
N ALA A 34 -22.61 -2.52 -10.27
CA ALA A 34 -22.51 -2.83 -11.68
C ALA A 34 -22.42 -4.34 -11.87
N GLU A 35 -23.06 -4.87 -12.91
CA GLU A 35 -23.12 -6.31 -13.22
C GLU A 35 -21.92 -6.82 -14.02
N SER A 36 -21.10 -5.93 -14.55
CA SER A 36 -19.88 -6.24 -15.33
C SER A 36 -18.88 -5.09 -15.28
N ALA A 37 -17.67 -5.32 -15.74
CA ALA A 37 -16.65 -4.27 -15.88
C ALA A 37 -17.11 -3.17 -16.85
N GLU A 38 -17.77 -3.55 -17.96
CA GLU A 38 -18.28 -2.62 -18.95
C GLU A 38 -19.38 -1.73 -18.35
N ALA A 39 -20.32 -2.32 -17.60
CA ALA A 39 -21.37 -1.58 -16.90
C ALA A 39 -20.76 -0.63 -15.85
N PHE A 40 -19.70 -1.06 -15.15
CA PHE A 40 -18.95 -0.24 -14.22
C PHE A 40 -18.36 1.00 -14.92
N TYR A 41 -17.68 0.84 -16.06
CA TYR A 41 -17.11 1.98 -16.79
C TYR A 41 -18.17 2.97 -17.23
N VAL A 42 -19.32 2.50 -17.71
CA VAL A 42 -20.44 3.39 -18.10
C VAL A 42 -20.97 4.16 -16.90
N GLN A 43 -21.13 3.49 -15.75
CA GLN A 43 -21.63 4.16 -14.55
C GLN A 43 -20.60 5.12 -13.94
N LEU A 44 -19.31 4.85 -14.07
CA LEU A 44 -18.23 5.71 -13.59
C LEU A 44 -18.23 7.10 -14.28
N LEU A 45 -18.81 7.23 -15.47
CA LEU A 45 -19.00 8.52 -16.13
C LEU A 45 -19.95 9.45 -15.37
N ARG A 46 -20.85 8.91 -14.55
CA ARG A 46 -21.89 9.65 -13.81
C ARG A 46 -21.71 9.61 -12.30
N ASN A 47 -21.04 8.57 -11.81
CA ASN A 47 -20.84 8.30 -10.38
C ASN A 47 -19.35 8.33 -10.04
N ARG A 48 -19.05 8.66 -8.78
CA ARG A 48 -17.69 8.51 -8.24
C ARG A 48 -17.57 7.19 -7.49
N ALA A 49 -16.35 6.72 -7.35
CA ALA A 49 -16.01 5.62 -6.46
C ALA A 49 -14.72 5.97 -5.70
N ASP A 50 -14.79 5.93 -4.38
CA ASP A 50 -13.60 6.10 -3.52
C ASP A 50 -12.84 4.80 -3.36
N LEU A 51 -13.58 3.67 -3.48
CA LEU A 51 -13.06 2.31 -3.48
C LEU A 51 -14.00 1.40 -4.29
N VAL A 52 -13.44 0.40 -4.95
CA VAL A 52 -14.21 -0.57 -5.75
C VAL A 52 -14.06 -1.97 -5.16
N VAL A 53 -15.17 -2.63 -4.91
CA VAL A 53 -15.21 -4.06 -4.57
C VAL A 53 -15.51 -4.82 -5.85
N VAL A 54 -14.66 -5.77 -6.22
CA VAL A 54 -14.69 -6.45 -7.54
C VAL A 54 -14.75 -7.96 -7.35
N ASP A 55 -15.73 -8.61 -7.96
CA ASP A 55 -15.66 -10.07 -8.15
C ASP A 55 -14.65 -10.43 -9.22
N VAL A 56 -13.95 -11.54 -9.02
CA VAL A 56 -13.00 -12.07 -10.02
C VAL A 56 -13.73 -12.69 -11.19
N GLY A 57 -14.89 -13.32 -10.95
CA GLY A 57 -15.62 -14.12 -11.91
C GLY A 57 -16.56 -13.35 -12.83
N LEU A 58 -16.25 -12.08 -13.16
CA LEU A 58 -17.10 -11.25 -14.00
C LEU A 58 -17.22 -11.79 -15.45
N PRO A 59 -18.37 -11.59 -16.10
CA PRO A 59 -18.54 -11.85 -17.51
C PRO A 59 -17.81 -10.78 -18.35
N GLY A 60 -17.32 -11.14 -19.52
CA GLY A 60 -16.60 -10.22 -20.41
C GLY A 60 -15.18 -9.94 -19.92
N GLU A 61 -14.90 -8.73 -19.51
CA GLU A 61 -13.62 -8.40 -18.86
C GLU A 61 -13.59 -8.98 -17.43
N ASP A 62 -12.60 -9.85 -17.16
CA ASP A 62 -12.46 -10.46 -15.83
C ASP A 62 -12.05 -9.44 -14.75
N GLY A 63 -12.44 -9.73 -13.49
CA GLY A 63 -12.21 -8.83 -12.37
C GLY A 63 -10.73 -8.56 -12.07
N MET A 64 -9.81 -9.44 -12.44
CA MET A 64 -8.37 -9.22 -12.28
C MET A 64 -7.86 -8.14 -13.23
N SER A 65 -8.31 -8.18 -14.50
CA SER A 65 -8.00 -7.15 -15.50
C SER A 65 -8.54 -5.78 -15.09
N LEU A 66 -9.79 -5.75 -14.57
CA LEU A 66 -10.40 -4.54 -14.05
C LEU A 66 -9.57 -3.96 -12.88
N VAL A 67 -9.15 -4.79 -11.93
CA VAL A 67 -8.32 -4.36 -10.80
C VAL A 67 -6.98 -3.78 -11.26
N GLY A 68 -6.32 -4.40 -12.25
CA GLY A 68 -5.09 -3.87 -12.83
C GLY A 68 -5.26 -2.45 -13.38
N ARG A 69 -6.33 -2.20 -14.14
CA ARG A 69 -6.64 -0.87 -14.68
C ARG A 69 -6.99 0.15 -13.59
N LEU A 70 -7.74 -0.28 -12.57
CA LEU A 70 -8.04 0.58 -11.42
C LEU A 70 -6.77 0.99 -10.67
N ALA A 71 -5.83 0.06 -10.51
CA ALA A 71 -4.55 0.32 -9.86
C ALA A 71 -3.71 1.33 -10.65
N GLU A 72 -3.65 1.21 -11.99
CA GLU A 72 -2.98 2.19 -12.86
C GLU A 72 -3.58 3.59 -12.75
N GLN A 73 -4.88 3.69 -12.48
CA GLN A 73 -5.60 4.96 -12.29
C GLN A 73 -5.56 5.45 -10.83
N GLY A 74 -4.90 4.74 -9.92
CA GLY A 74 -4.85 5.07 -8.50
C GLY A 74 -6.18 4.89 -7.76
N VAL A 75 -7.11 4.12 -8.32
CA VAL A 75 -8.39 3.79 -7.68
C VAL A 75 -8.23 2.54 -6.83
N PRO A 76 -8.42 2.64 -5.50
CA PRO A 76 -8.26 1.48 -4.62
C PRO A 76 -9.33 0.42 -4.87
N SER A 77 -8.93 -0.84 -4.92
CA SER A 77 -9.84 -1.97 -5.14
C SER A 77 -9.61 -3.11 -4.16
N ILE A 78 -10.69 -3.84 -3.89
CA ILE A 78 -10.74 -5.05 -3.06
C ILE A 78 -11.35 -6.16 -3.92
N LEU A 79 -10.70 -7.33 -3.94
CA LEU A 79 -11.22 -8.51 -4.63
C LEU A 79 -12.11 -9.34 -3.71
N MET A 80 -13.26 -9.76 -4.24
CA MET A 80 -14.10 -10.85 -3.69
C MET A 80 -14.10 -12.00 -4.69
N THR A 81 -14.00 -13.26 -4.25
CA THR A 81 -13.93 -14.38 -5.17
C THR A 81 -14.28 -15.70 -4.50
N ALA A 82 -14.79 -16.64 -5.28
CA ALA A 82 -14.96 -18.02 -4.86
C ALA A 82 -13.64 -18.83 -4.82
N ARG A 83 -12.54 -18.29 -5.40
CA ARG A 83 -11.24 -18.97 -5.45
C ARG A 83 -10.44 -18.74 -4.17
N ALA A 84 -10.22 -19.83 -3.44
CA ALA A 84 -9.49 -19.80 -2.16
C ALA A 84 -8.00 -20.17 -2.29
N ASP A 85 -7.53 -20.53 -3.50
CA ASP A 85 -6.16 -20.99 -3.68
C ASP A 85 -5.13 -19.86 -3.55
N LEU A 86 -3.95 -20.21 -3.04
CA LEU A 86 -2.88 -19.26 -2.77
C LEU A 86 -2.38 -18.56 -4.04
N GLY A 87 -2.36 -19.23 -5.18
CA GLY A 87 -1.90 -18.67 -6.45
C GLY A 87 -2.80 -17.53 -6.92
N SER A 88 -4.12 -17.73 -6.90
CA SER A 88 -5.12 -16.71 -7.24
C SER A 88 -5.04 -15.51 -6.30
N ARG A 89 -4.82 -15.74 -5.00
CA ARG A 89 -4.67 -14.67 -4.01
C ARG A 89 -3.41 -13.83 -4.28
N ILE A 90 -2.28 -14.48 -4.55
CA ILE A 90 -1.03 -13.78 -4.88
C ILE A 90 -1.18 -12.99 -6.17
N ALA A 91 -1.81 -13.58 -7.20
CA ALA A 91 -2.06 -12.91 -8.46
C ALA A 91 -2.92 -11.65 -8.29
N GLY A 92 -4.00 -11.72 -7.49
CA GLY A 92 -4.87 -10.58 -7.20
C GLY A 92 -4.17 -9.42 -6.52
N LEU A 93 -3.35 -9.72 -5.52
CA LEU A 93 -2.56 -8.71 -4.82
C LEU A 93 -1.48 -8.11 -5.74
N ASN A 94 -0.85 -8.92 -6.60
CA ASN A 94 0.12 -8.44 -7.59
C ASN A 94 -0.53 -7.59 -8.70
N ALA A 95 -1.80 -7.83 -9.03
CA ALA A 95 -2.57 -7.01 -9.96
C ALA A 95 -2.90 -5.63 -9.38
N GLY A 96 -2.71 -5.43 -8.07
CA GLY A 96 -2.90 -4.14 -7.40
C GLY A 96 -4.10 -4.07 -6.46
N ALA A 97 -4.80 -5.19 -6.20
CA ALA A 97 -5.84 -5.22 -5.18
C ALA A 97 -5.24 -4.97 -3.78
N LEU A 98 -5.91 -4.15 -3.00
CA LEU A 98 -5.49 -3.82 -1.62
C LEU A 98 -5.79 -4.95 -0.63
N GLN A 99 -6.84 -5.72 -0.91
CA GLN A 99 -7.28 -6.87 -0.13
C GLN A 99 -7.96 -7.91 -1.01
N TYR A 100 -8.03 -9.14 -0.50
CA TYR A 100 -8.61 -10.28 -1.18
C TYR A 100 -9.48 -11.05 -0.19
N PHE A 101 -10.77 -11.18 -0.47
CA PHE A 101 -11.75 -11.92 0.31
C PHE A 101 -12.26 -13.14 -0.43
N VAL A 102 -12.39 -14.25 0.28
CA VAL A 102 -12.92 -15.50 -0.27
C VAL A 102 -14.40 -15.63 0.09
N LYS A 103 -15.25 -15.85 -0.91
CA LYS A 103 -16.69 -16.11 -0.71
C LYS A 103 -16.91 -17.47 -0.01
N PRO A 104 -17.81 -17.58 0.97
CA PRO A 104 -18.71 -16.56 1.46
C PRO A 104 -18.00 -15.53 2.34
N VAL A 105 -18.20 -14.23 2.04
CA VAL A 105 -17.54 -13.14 2.73
C VAL A 105 -18.33 -12.73 3.97
N ASP A 106 -17.65 -12.60 5.09
CA ASP A 106 -18.22 -11.93 6.26
C ASP A 106 -18.37 -10.43 5.97
N MET A 107 -19.60 -9.93 5.99
CA MET A 107 -19.90 -8.54 5.66
C MET A 107 -19.31 -7.56 6.67
N GLN A 108 -19.12 -7.95 7.93
CA GLN A 108 -18.48 -7.11 8.95
C GLN A 108 -16.97 -7.00 8.64
N GLU A 109 -16.34 -8.10 8.24
CA GLU A 109 -14.94 -8.12 7.85
C GLU A 109 -14.72 -7.27 6.59
N LEU A 110 -15.57 -7.38 5.57
CA LEU A 110 -15.52 -6.57 4.37
C LEU A 110 -15.63 -5.07 4.69
N ALA A 111 -16.63 -4.68 5.48
CA ALA A 111 -16.82 -3.28 5.87
C ALA A 111 -15.65 -2.74 6.70
N ALA A 112 -15.07 -3.55 7.59
CA ALA A 112 -13.88 -3.19 8.35
C ALA A 112 -12.65 -3.01 7.45
N GLY A 113 -12.46 -3.90 6.47
CA GLY A 113 -11.43 -3.82 5.45
C GLY A 113 -11.53 -2.53 4.63
N ILE A 114 -12.73 -2.22 4.13
CA ILE A 114 -13.02 -0.99 3.39
C ILE A 114 -12.68 0.25 4.23
N ARG A 115 -13.15 0.33 5.48
CA ARG A 115 -12.83 1.46 6.38
C ARG A 115 -11.33 1.63 6.59
N SER A 116 -10.62 0.52 6.75
CA SER A 116 -9.15 0.54 6.91
C SER A 116 -8.45 1.13 5.69
N GLN A 117 -8.87 0.74 4.48
CA GLN A 117 -8.27 1.24 3.24
C GLN A 117 -8.61 2.70 2.97
N LEU A 118 -9.86 3.12 3.20
CA LEU A 118 -10.27 4.51 3.05
C LEU A 118 -9.57 5.43 4.04
N ARG A 119 -9.40 5.01 5.29
CA ARG A 119 -8.62 5.76 6.28
C ARG A 119 -7.17 5.90 5.85
N ARG A 120 -6.55 4.84 5.32
CA ARG A 120 -5.20 4.89 4.76
C ARG A 120 -5.10 5.87 3.59
N LYS A 121 -6.10 5.86 2.69
CA LYS A 121 -6.17 6.82 1.56
C LYS A 121 -6.36 8.25 2.07
N ALA A 122 -7.22 8.48 3.05
CA ALA A 122 -7.44 9.80 3.64
C ALA A 122 -6.16 10.34 4.28
N LEU A 123 -5.42 9.51 5.02
CA LEU A 123 -4.11 9.86 5.59
C LEU A 123 -3.06 10.20 4.51
N LEU A 124 -3.20 9.67 3.30
CA LEU A 124 -2.33 9.97 2.17
C LEU A 124 -2.83 11.16 1.33
N SER A 125 -4.12 11.54 1.45
CA SER A 125 -4.78 12.54 0.60
C SER A 125 -5.12 13.85 1.31
N ASP A 126 -5.05 13.91 2.64
CA ASP A 126 -5.28 15.14 3.39
C ASP A 126 -3.98 15.96 3.48
N PRO A 127 -3.90 17.12 2.81
CA PRO A 127 -2.72 17.97 2.89
C PRO A 127 -2.48 18.55 4.29
N SER A 128 -3.50 18.50 5.18
CA SER A 128 -3.40 18.97 6.57
C SER A 128 -2.97 17.87 7.56
N GLU A 129 -3.07 16.58 7.16
CA GLU A 129 -2.56 15.42 7.88
C GLU A 129 -1.70 14.51 6.99
N SER A 130 -1.25 14.95 5.83
CA SER A 130 -0.22 14.23 5.10
C SER A 130 1.00 14.23 5.99
N ILE A 131 1.25 13.10 6.65
CA ILE A 131 2.55 12.85 7.24
C ILE A 131 3.51 13.06 6.08
N ALA A 132 4.18 14.19 6.06
CA ALA A 132 5.10 14.53 4.99
C ALA A 132 6.03 13.34 4.79
N PRO A 133 6.30 12.91 3.56
CA PRO A 133 7.16 11.75 3.36
C PRO A 133 8.55 12.03 3.96
N TRP A 134 9.19 10.99 4.41
CA TRP A 134 10.60 11.08 4.74
C TRP A 134 11.36 11.64 3.53
N ARG A 135 12.13 12.68 3.72
CA ARG A 135 12.91 13.32 2.66
C ARG A 135 14.40 13.31 2.99
N LEU A 136 15.20 13.00 2.00
CA LEU A 136 16.65 13.03 2.11
C LEU A 136 17.21 14.23 1.38
N ASP A 137 17.77 15.16 2.12
CA ASP A 137 18.58 16.24 1.57
C ASP A 137 20.04 15.78 1.48
N ARG A 138 20.45 15.40 0.29
CA ARG A 138 21.81 14.91 0.04
C ARG A 138 22.86 15.99 0.12
N ALA A 139 22.51 17.23 -0.20
CA ALA A 139 23.44 18.35 -0.19
C ALA A 139 23.88 18.71 1.24
N THR A 140 22.96 18.62 2.20
CA THR A 140 23.21 18.95 3.61
C THR A 140 23.34 17.72 4.50
N ALA A 141 23.29 16.52 3.94
CA ALA A 141 23.30 15.22 4.64
C ALA A 141 22.24 15.16 5.75
N ARG A 142 20.98 15.52 5.43
CA ARG A 142 19.88 15.57 6.39
C ARG A 142 18.75 14.64 5.98
N LEU A 143 18.27 13.85 6.93
CA LEU A 143 17.04 13.11 6.80
C LEU A 143 15.93 13.88 7.53
N ILE A 144 14.92 14.30 6.77
CA ILE A 144 13.78 15.07 7.28
C ILE A 144 12.63 14.10 7.51
N ALA A 145 12.22 14.00 8.75
CA ALA A 145 11.11 13.14 9.16
C ALA A 145 9.74 13.77 8.80
N PRO A 146 8.66 12.97 8.75
CA PRO A 146 7.30 13.44 8.50
C PRO A 146 6.87 14.62 9.36
N ASN A 147 7.29 14.65 10.62
CA ASN A 147 7.02 15.73 11.58
C ASN A 147 7.97 16.94 11.47
N GLN A 148 8.70 17.06 10.35
CA GLN A 148 9.68 18.10 10.05
C GLN A 148 10.93 18.11 10.95
N CYS A 149 11.07 17.17 11.88
CA CYS A 149 12.31 17.01 12.64
C CYS A 149 13.46 16.55 11.71
N VAL A 150 14.65 17.06 11.96
CA VAL A 150 15.81 16.84 11.10
C VAL A 150 16.82 15.95 11.82
N VAL A 151 17.21 14.86 11.19
CA VAL A 151 18.27 13.97 11.64
C VAL A 151 19.52 14.25 10.80
N GLN A 152 20.59 14.73 11.41
CA GLN A 152 21.88 14.94 10.72
C GLN A 152 22.53 13.58 10.47
N LEU A 153 22.87 13.28 9.22
CA LEU A 153 23.50 12.02 8.82
C LEU A 153 25.01 12.18 8.69
N THR A 154 25.74 11.12 8.99
CA THR A 154 27.13 10.93 8.56
C THR A 154 27.15 10.52 7.09
N SER A 155 28.30 10.63 6.42
CA SER A 155 28.43 10.22 5.00
C SER A 155 27.95 8.78 4.76
N ARG A 156 28.36 7.84 5.62
CA ARG A 156 27.93 6.43 5.50
C ARG A 156 26.43 6.21 5.75
N GLU A 157 25.83 6.96 6.68
CA GLU A 157 24.38 6.92 6.90
C GLU A 157 23.62 7.52 5.72
N LEU A 158 24.16 8.58 5.11
CA LEU A 158 23.61 9.20 3.91
C LEU A 158 23.61 8.23 2.72
N ASP A 159 24.70 7.52 2.50
CA ASP A 159 24.81 6.54 1.43
C ASP A 159 23.82 5.39 1.62
N LEU A 160 23.74 4.84 2.85
CA LEU A 160 22.80 3.78 3.19
C LEU A 160 21.33 4.20 3.00
N VAL A 161 20.93 5.34 3.59
CA VAL A 161 19.56 5.84 3.47
C VAL A 161 19.26 6.24 2.03
N GLY A 162 20.22 6.87 1.36
CA GLY A 162 20.08 7.28 -0.03
C GLY A 162 19.84 6.12 -0.99
N CYS A 163 20.56 5.02 -0.80
CA CYS A 163 20.36 3.79 -1.55
C CYS A 163 18.95 3.20 -1.32
N LEU A 164 18.56 3.09 -0.06
CA LEU A 164 17.26 2.50 0.32
C LEU A 164 16.06 3.35 -0.14
N MET A 165 16.18 4.68 -0.12
CA MET A 165 15.11 5.57 -0.56
C MET A 165 14.97 5.64 -2.09
N LEU A 166 16.05 5.44 -2.84
CA LEU A 166 16.02 5.42 -4.31
C LEU A 166 15.21 4.23 -4.87
N THR A 167 15.13 3.15 -4.13
CA THR A 167 14.44 1.93 -4.58
C THR A 167 12.93 1.93 -4.36
N GLN A 168 12.36 3.03 -3.84
CA GLN A 168 10.91 3.27 -3.66
C GLN A 168 10.14 2.08 -3.05
N GLY A 169 10.68 1.48 -2.00
CA GLY A 169 10.05 0.35 -1.31
C GLY A 169 10.42 -1.03 -1.87
N ALA A 170 11.28 -1.12 -2.87
CA ALA A 170 11.81 -2.39 -3.34
C ALA A 170 12.90 -2.93 -2.39
N LEU A 171 13.07 -4.26 -2.41
CA LEU A 171 14.11 -4.94 -1.64
C LEU A 171 15.51 -4.61 -2.21
N VAL A 172 16.37 -4.04 -1.37
CA VAL A 172 17.80 -3.92 -1.67
C VAL A 172 18.51 -5.15 -1.08
N SER A 173 19.08 -5.97 -1.93
CA SER A 173 19.75 -7.21 -1.51
C SER A 173 21.02 -6.93 -0.70
N LYS A 174 21.45 -7.91 0.10
CA LYS A 174 22.71 -7.82 0.85
C LYS A 174 23.88 -7.50 -0.05
N GLN A 175 23.98 -8.16 -1.20
CA GLN A 175 25.05 -7.96 -2.17
C GLN A 175 25.04 -6.54 -2.74
N ALA A 176 23.87 -6.05 -3.13
CA ALA A 176 23.75 -4.66 -3.64
C ALA A 176 24.11 -3.62 -2.58
N LEU A 177 23.77 -3.85 -1.30
CA LEU A 177 24.16 -2.96 -0.21
C LEU A 177 25.69 -2.93 -0.01
N LEU A 178 26.36 -4.06 -0.09
CA LEU A 178 27.82 -4.16 0.04
C LEU A 178 28.52 -3.47 -1.13
N GLU A 179 28.06 -3.67 -2.35
CA GLU A 179 28.59 -3.03 -3.56
C GLU A 179 28.45 -1.50 -3.50
N ILE A 180 27.27 -1.00 -3.15
CA ILE A 180 26.99 0.45 -3.08
C ILE A 180 27.79 1.13 -1.95
N LEU A 181 27.98 0.43 -0.83
CA LEU A 181 28.74 0.95 0.31
C LEU A 181 30.23 0.67 0.22
N CYS A 182 30.72 0.10 -0.90
CA CYS A 182 32.12 -0.22 -1.18
C CYS A 182 32.78 -1.06 -0.05
N VAL A 183 32.11 -2.12 0.39
CA VAL A 183 32.59 -3.01 1.45
C VAL A 183 33.08 -4.30 0.82
N GLU A 184 34.38 -4.57 0.90
CA GLU A 184 35.04 -5.70 0.23
C GLU A 184 34.77 -7.06 0.91
N ASP A 185 34.56 -7.08 2.23
CA ASP A 185 34.28 -8.29 2.99
C ASP A 185 32.77 -8.49 3.20
N ALA A 186 32.24 -9.59 2.68
CA ALA A 186 30.79 -9.85 2.65
C ALA A 186 30.21 -10.14 4.05
N GLU A 187 30.89 -10.88 4.93
CA GLU A 187 30.36 -11.24 6.24
C GLU A 187 30.54 -10.11 7.27
N GLU A 188 31.73 -9.57 7.40
CA GLU A 188 31.96 -8.40 8.27
C GLU A 188 31.23 -7.15 7.77
N GLY A 189 31.10 -6.97 6.46
CA GLY A 189 30.47 -5.83 5.85
C GLY A 189 28.99 -5.73 6.19
N PHE A 190 28.25 -6.83 6.13
CA PHE A 190 26.84 -6.80 6.46
C PHE A 190 26.60 -6.59 7.97
N HIS A 191 27.42 -7.13 8.84
CA HIS A 191 27.38 -6.83 10.27
C HIS A 191 27.63 -5.36 10.59
N ARG A 192 28.50 -4.70 9.83
CA ARG A 192 28.73 -3.26 9.94
C ARG A 192 27.51 -2.47 9.52
N ILE A 193 26.80 -2.88 8.44
CA ILE A 193 25.56 -2.27 7.98
C ILE A 193 24.45 -2.43 9.03
N GLU A 194 24.27 -3.62 9.62
CA GLU A 194 23.31 -3.87 10.69
C GLU A 194 23.58 -3.03 11.94
N SER A 195 24.83 -2.93 12.34
CA SER A 195 25.27 -2.11 13.46
C SER A 195 25.03 -0.62 13.19
N GLN A 196 25.31 -0.14 11.98
CA GLN A 196 25.05 1.22 11.55
C GLN A 196 23.53 1.51 11.52
N LEU A 197 22.73 0.59 11.00
CA LEU A 197 21.27 0.72 10.97
C LEU A 197 20.69 0.78 12.39
N THR A 198 21.20 -0.03 13.30
CA THR A 198 20.76 -0.03 14.70
C THR A 198 21.05 1.32 15.37
N ARG A 199 22.22 1.90 15.13
CA ARG A 199 22.57 3.25 15.66
C ARG A 199 21.70 4.33 15.01
N LEU A 200 21.46 4.25 13.71
CA LEU A 200 20.63 5.20 12.98
C LEU A 200 19.17 5.13 13.43
N ARG A 201 18.63 3.93 13.67
CA ARG A 201 17.27 3.76 14.23
C ARG A 201 17.13 4.43 15.58
N ARG A 202 18.08 4.21 16.49
CA ARG A 202 18.09 4.84 17.81
C ARG A 202 18.17 6.38 17.69
N LYS A 203 19.12 6.88 16.92
CA LYS A 203 19.32 8.31 16.67
C LYS A 203 18.06 8.96 16.08
N THR A 204 17.43 8.32 15.11
CA THR A 204 16.19 8.80 14.49
C THR A 204 15.06 8.85 15.50
N LEU A 205 14.87 7.79 16.28
CA LEU A 205 13.83 7.74 17.31
C LEU A 205 14.04 8.81 18.40
N GLU A 206 15.27 8.98 18.88
CA GLU A 206 15.63 10.00 19.90
C GLU A 206 15.43 11.43 19.38
N THR A 207 15.72 11.68 18.08
CA THR A 207 15.63 13.02 17.48
C THR A 207 14.21 13.39 17.05
N THR A 208 13.45 12.43 16.52
CA THR A 208 12.16 12.69 15.86
C THR A 208 10.96 12.11 16.60
N GLY A 209 11.16 11.23 17.54
CA GLY A 209 10.09 10.43 18.15
C GLY A 209 9.48 9.37 17.21
N LEU A 210 9.97 9.24 15.98
CA LEU A 210 9.47 8.33 14.97
C LEU A 210 10.47 7.23 14.68
N ALA A 211 9.97 6.01 14.46
CA ALA A 211 10.82 4.91 14.03
C ALA A 211 11.29 5.10 12.58
N LEU A 212 12.58 4.86 12.32
CA LEU A 212 13.11 4.85 10.96
C LEU A 212 12.42 3.75 10.14
N PRO A 213 11.79 4.06 8.98
CA PRO A 213 10.97 3.11 8.21
C PRO A 213 11.82 2.16 7.35
N VAL A 214 12.79 1.49 7.96
CA VAL A 214 13.64 0.48 7.32
C VAL A 214 13.35 -0.88 7.95
N ARG A 215 12.95 -1.84 7.13
CA ARG A 215 12.71 -3.23 7.55
C ARG A 215 13.80 -4.15 7.01
N ALA A 216 14.28 -5.04 7.88
CA ALA A 216 15.16 -6.14 7.47
C ALA A 216 14.31 -7.33 7.03
N ILE A 217 14.61 -7.88 5.85
CA ILE A 217 14.04 -9.13 5.37
C ILE A 217 15.09 -10.21 5.59
N PHE A 218 14.77 -11.15 6.48
CA PHE A 218 15.72 -12.16 6.91
C PHE A 218 16.40 -12.88 5.72
N GLY A 219 17.71 -12.93 5.73
CA GLY A 219 18.52 -13.57 4.69
C GLY A 219 18.58 -12.81 3.35
N LYS A 220 17.71 -11.81 3.08
CA LYS A 220 17.57 -11.19 1.76
C LYS A 220 18.13 -9.77 1.65
N GLY A 221 17.91 -8.90 2.64
CA GLY A 221 18.36 -7.51 2.57
C GLY A 221 17.48 -6.54 3.35
N LEU A 222 17.43 -5.29 2.91
CA LEU A 222 16.70 -4.19 3.55
C LEU A 222 15.67 -3.57 2.61
N VAL A 223 14.58 -3.05 3.18
CA VAL A 223 13.51 -2.31 2.46
C VAL A 223 13.22 -1.02 3.21
N PHE A 224 13.10 0.10 2.48
CA PHE A 224 12.56 1.35 3.01
C PHE A 224 11.05 1.39 2.77
N VAL A 225 10.27 1.44 3.84
CA VAL A 225 8.79 1.42 3.78
C VAL A 225 8.29 2.70 4.48
N PRO A 226 8.18 3.83 3.76
CA PRO A 226 7.78 5.13 4.32
C PRO A 226 6.34 5.15 4.78
#